data_24f214dbf2459d350a54a6e65d8d29aa
#
_entry.id   24f214dbf2459d350a54a6e65d8d29aa
#
_cell.length_a   1.000
_cell.length_b   1.000
_cell.length_c   1.000
_cell.angle_alpha   90.00
_cell.angle_beta   90.00
_cell.angle_gamma   90.00
#
_symmetry.space_group_name_H-M   'P 1'
#
loop_
_entity.id
_entity.type
_entity.pdbx_description
1 polymer ?
#
loop_
_entity_poly.entity_id
_entity_poly.type
_entity_poly.pdbx_seq_one_letter_code
_entity_poly.pdbx_strand_id
1 'polypeptide(L)'
;MSASLPADAPAAESTNVGSAAPSPLKRVSLFHYSPALVLLVIVVADLTRLADPDLWGHVRFGQDVLAQRQLIFYDPYSYSAPGHLWLNHEWLSEVLMAAIYNAFGTVGLKLMKFACSAATILFLVLALEETESPARVQFAILIAASAPLATHLQFRPQIFTFALMSSILAILSRYNYRGRAPVWLAIPILALWANLHGGFIMGLAALGTFTAVVFAQDLAAQRGIRRAMWLLAVTAASTIATLATPYGVGTWQAVIHALGNPHTRTAILDWLSLPQSLLFHWRQEGPAGIAVKIVALAMFVALGVTFIQTPRGGDLALISIAALMIAAAFLAVRNLPLAVIATVTPLARHTALALEARRKRLGLPIAHAKDRSPTINQLAVAVAAFELLILTGLFSKKMAAGDSYPVGAIAYMKEHHLTGNILADFQWGEYVIWHMPPASKVFIDGRYDTVYPPKVIDDYLPFTNGEAAGKKILVNYPHDFVLVGQKNDPAYKLIVAQPGWKQIYRDDSCVLFARDTSAAAKLAPVTVSVKDTPANSFP
;
A
#
# COMPACT_ATOMS: atom_id res chain seq x y z
N MET A 1 30.49 14.73 -95.94
CA MET A 1 30.71 13.30 -95.72
C MET A 1 30.27 13.00 -94.30
N SER A 2 29.05 12.45 -94.24
CA SER A 2 28.40 12.04 -92.97
C SER A 2 28.89 10.65 -92.62
N ALA A 3 29.15 10.39 -91.34
CA ALA A 3 29.37 9.10 -90.74
C ALA A 3 28.43 8.94 -89.56
N SER A 4 27.47 8.10 -89.75
CA SER A 4 26.49 7.66 -88.78
C SER A 4 27.14 6.74 -87.74
N LEU A 5 26.82 6.95 -86.45
CA LEU A 5 27.05 6.00 -85.34
C LEU A 5 25.83 5.11 -85.12
N PRO A 6 26.02 3.82 -84.79
CA PRO A 6 24.89 2.91 -84.55
C PRO A 6 24.36 3.05 -83.12
N ALA A 7 23.05 3.03 -83.00
CA ALA A 7 22.28 2.82 -81.79
C ALA A 7 22.35 1.33 -81.40
N ASP A 8 22.18 1.09 -80.10
CA ASP A 8 21.65 -0.04 -79.39
C ASP A 8 22.57 -0.58 -78.29
N ALA A 9 22.32 -0.07 -77.10
CA ALA A 9 22.65 -0.79 -75.86
C ALA A 9 21.32 -1.06 -75.10
N PRO A 10 21.05 -2.30 -74.66
CA PRO A 10 19.79 -2.62 -73.99
C PRO A 10 19.73 -1.98 -72.61
N ALA A 11 18.59 -1.38 -72.34
CA ALA A 11 18.25 -0.85 -71.03
C ALA A 11 18.30 -1.94 -69.96
N ALA A 12 19.09 -1.77 -68.93
CA ALA A 12 19.09 -2.59 -67.74
C ALA A 12 17.74 -2.41 -67.02
N GLU A 13 16.90 -3.43 -67.02
CA GLU A 13 15.74 -3.52 -66.16
C GLU A 13 16.21 -3.45 -64.70
N SER A 14 15.95 -2.35 -64.01
CA SER A 14 16.07 -2.23 -62.58
C SER A 14 14.91 -3.06 -61.98
N THR A 15 15.20 -4.31 -61.61
CA THR A 15 14.33 -5.08 -60.74
C THR A 15 14.29 -4.38 -59.38
N ASN A 16 13.31 -3.52 -59.24
CA ASN A 16 12.94 -2.93 -57.98
C ASN A 16 12.36 -4.04 -57.06
N VAL A 17 13.25 -4.81 -56.42
CA VAL A 17 12.86 -5.69 -55.31
C VAL A 17 12.46 -4.77 -54.18
N GLY A 18 11.20 -4.37 -54.21
CA GLY A 18 10.55 -3.73 -53.08
C GLY A 18 10.70 -4.63 -51.86
N SER A 19 11.66 -4.32 -51.00
CA SER A 19 11.71 -4.87 -49.63
C SER A 19 10.47 -4.36 -48.92
N ALA A 20 9.36 -5.13 -49.03
CA ALA A 20 8.24 -4.94 -48.15
C ALA A 20 8.75 -5.04 -46.74
N ALA A 21 8.83 -3.90 -46.02
CA ALA A 21 9.08 -3.91 -44.62
C ALA A 21 8.11 -4.91 -43.98
N PRO A 22 8.59 -5.87 -43.18
CA PRO A 22 7.73 -6.85 -42.56
C PRO A 22 6.64 -6.08 -41.80
N SER A 23 5.38 -6.34 -42.13
CA SER A 23 4.23 -5.75 -41.46
C SER A 23 4.41 -5.99 -39.97
N PRO A 24 4.26 -4.97 -39.10
CA PRO A 24 4.37 -5.16 -37.67
C PRO A 24 3.37 -6.23 -37.26
N LEU A 25 3.88 -7.39 -36.84
CA LEU A 25 3.07 -8.49 -36.36
C LEU A 25 2.16 -7.93 -35.25
N LYS A 26 0.85 -8.08 -35.41
CA LYS A 26 -0.13 -7.71 -34.39
C LYS A 26 0.24 -8.48 -33.12
N ARG A 27 0.77 -7.79 -32.13
CA ARG A 27 1.04 -8.37 -30.81
C ARG A 27 -0.28 -8.63 -30.12
N VAL A 28 -0.39 -9.76 -29.44
CA VAL A 28 -1.55 -10.05 -28.60
C VAL A 28 -1.45 -9.14 -27.38
N SER A 29 -2.43 -8.27 -27.21
CA SER A 29 -2.54 -7.41 -26.03
C SER A 29 -2.82 -8.24 -24.78
N LEU A 30 -2.31 -7.80 -23.63
CA LEU A 30 -2.57 -8.43 -22.34
C LEU A 30 -4.08 -8.45 -22.01
N PHE A 31 -4.87 -7.53 -22.56
CA PHE A 31 -6.32 -7.53 -22.42
C PHE A 31 -7.03 -8.75 -23.03
N HIS A 32 -6.38 -9.52 -23.91
CA HIS A 32 -6.90 -10.83 -24.34
C HIS A 32 -6.95 -11.87 -23.20
N TYR A 33 -6.24 -11.61 -22.09
CA TYR A 33 -6.30 -12.40 -20.87
C TYR A 33 -7.25 -11.81 -19.82
N SER A 34 -8.21 -10.98 -20.24
CA SER A 34 -9.11 -10.25 -19.34
C SER A 34 -9.76 -11.11 -18.24
N PRO A 35 -10.24 -12.37 -18.47
CA PRO A 35 -10.78 -13.17 -17.40
C PRO A 35 -9.71 -13.54 -16.34
N ALA A 36 -8.48 -13.84 -16.78
CA ALA A 36 -7.37 -14.13 -15.86
C ALA A 36 -6.94 -12.87 -15.09
N LEU A 37 -7.01 -11.69 -15.70
CA LEU A 37 -6.77 -10.42 -15.02
C LEU A 37 -7.84 -10.12 -13.97
N VAL A 38 -9.11 -10.39 -14.28
CA VAL A 38 -10.21 -10.26 -13.30
C VAL A 38 -9.99 -11.22 -12.13
N LEU A 39 -9.65 -12.48 -12.40
CA LEU A 39 -9.32 -13.44 -11.35
C LEU A 39 -8.14 -12.96 -10.48
N LEU A 40 -7.10 -12.42 -11.11
CA LEU A 40 -5.95 -11.86 -10.39
C LEU A 40 -6.35 -10.69 -9.48
N VAL A 41 -7.21 -9.78 -9.97
CA VAL A 41 -7.74 -8.67 -9.15
C VAL A 41 -8.50 -9.21 -7.95
N ILE A 42 -9.35 -10.23 -8.13
CA ILE A 42 -10.12 -10.84 -7.04
C ILE A 42 -9.17 -11.44 -6.00
N VAL A 43 -8.18 -12.23 -6.42
CA VAL A 43 -7.19 -12.84 -5.52
C VAL A 43 -6.42 -11.77 -4.76
N VAL A 44 -5.94 -10.73 -5.47
CA VAL A 44 -5.18 -9.63 -4.85
C VAL A 44 -6.02 -8.84 -3.84
N ALA A 45 -7.27 -8.56 -4.18
CA ALA A 45 -8.16 -7.80 -3.31
C ALA A 45 -8.62 -8.59 -2.07
N ASP A 46 -8.73 -9.91 -2.20
CA ASP A 46 -9.37 -10.75 -1.19
C ASP A 46 -8.39 -11.50 -0.27
N LEU A 47 -7.09 -11.53 -0.60
CA LEU A 47 -6.10 -12.25 0.21
C LEU A 47 -6.04 -11.71 1.66
N THR A 48 -6.28 -10.41 1.86
CA THR A 48 -6.41 -9.80 3.18
C THR A 48 -7.88 -9.47 3.47
N ARG A 49 -8.59 -10.41 4.11
CA ARG A 49 -10.05 -10.31 4.36
C ARG A 49 -10.40 -9.70 5.71
N LEU A 50 -9.44 -9.69 6.63
CA LEU A 50 -9.66 -9.24 7.98
C LEU A 50 -9.79 -7.71 8.05
N ALA A 51 -10.61 -7.24 8.97
CA ALA A 51 -10.60 -5.85 9.36
C ALA A 51 -9.22 -5.49 9.93
N ASP A 52 -8.60 -4.49 9.35
CA ASP A 52 -7.34 -3.94 9.87
C ASP A 52 -7.61 -3.23 11.21
N PRO A 53 -6.67 -3.26 12.17
CA PRO A 53 -6.82 -2.52 13.43
C PRO A 53 -7.15 -1.04 13.26
N ASP A 54 -6.57 -0.38 12.26
CA ASP A 54 -6.77 1.04 12.02
C ASP A 54 -8.10 1.34 11.29
N LEU A 55 -8.80 0.32 10.75
CA LEU A 55 -10.08 0.49 10.05
C LEU A 55 -11.16 1.10 10.96
N TRP A 56 -11.18 0.71 12.23
CA TRP A 56 -12.13 1.20 13.21
C TRP A 56 -12.01 2.71 13.38
N GLY A 57 -10.78 3.20 13.53
CA GLY A 57 -10.47 4.62 13.63
C GLY A 57 -10.77 5.36 12.34
N HIS A 58 -10.25 4.91 11.21
CA HIS A 58 -10.45 5.58 9.92
C HIS A 58 -11.93 5.82 9.60
N VAL A 59 -12.80 4.82 9.81
CA VAL A 59 -14.23 5.00 9.57
C VAL A 59 -14.84 5.93 10.63
N ARG A 60 -14.48 5.79 11.91
CA ARG A 60 -14.99 6.63 12.99
C ARG A 60 -14.60 8.10 12.83
N PHE A 61 -13.34 8.38 12.54
CA PHE A 61 -12.85 9.75 12.36
C PHE A 61 -13.53 10.42 11.17
N GLY A 62 -13.69 9.70 10.05
CA GLY A 62 -14.46 10.20 8.92
C GLY A 62 -15.93 10.43 9.23
N GLN A 63 -16.58 9.57 10.03
CA GLN A 63 -17.96 9.77 10.48
C GLN A 63 -18.11 11.04 11.33
N ASP A 64 -17.17 11.29 12.24
CA ASP A 64 -17.20 12.47 13.09
C ASP A 64 -16.99 13.76 12.27
N VAL A 65 -16.12 13.76 11.25
CA VAL A 65 -15.96 14.85 10.27
C VAL A 65 -17.27 15.09 9.50
N LEU A 66 -17.91 14.02 9.01
CA LEU A 66 -19.18 14.14 8.27
C LEU A 66 -20.32 14.65 9.15
N ALA A 67 -20.40 14.19 10.40
CA ALA A 67 -21.43 14.61 11.36
C ALA A 67 -21.28 16.08 11.76
N GLN A 68 -20.04 16.51 12.01
CA GLN A 68 -19.73 17.89 12.42
C GLN A 68 -19.64 18.85 11.22
N ARG A 69 -19.53 18.34 9.99
CA ARG A 69 -19.29 19.11 8.75
C ARG A 69 -18.06 20.02 8.81
N GLN A 70 -17.07 19.62 9.59
CA GLN A 70 -15.79 20.31 9.73
C GLN A 70 -14.67 19.33 10.05
N LEU A 71 -13.44 19.68 9.67
CA LEU A 71 -12.27 18.90 9.99
C LEU A 71 -11.92 19.01 11.48
N ILE A 72 -11.39 17.92 12.02
CA ILE A 72 -10.94 17.82 13.41
C ILE A 72 -9.43 18.13 13.43
N PHE A 73 -9.07 19.32 13.93
CA PHE A 73 -7.68 19.77 14.01
C PHE A 73 -7.01 19.47 15.37
N TYR A 74 -7.78 19.13 16.39
CA TYR A 74 -7.30 18.87 17.74
C TYR A 74 -7.84 17.53 18.23
N ASP A 75 -7.01 16.75 18.91
CA ASP A 75 -7.38 15.42 19.37
C ASP A 75 -8.54 15.42 20.39
N PRO A 76 -9.70 14.83 20.03
CA PRO A 76 -10.81 14.67 20.97
C PRO A 76 -10.88 13.27 21.59
N TYR A 77 -10.02 12.31 21.20
CA TYR A 77 -10.17 10.89 21.49
C TYR A 77 -9.26 10.38 22.60
N SER A 78 -8.12 11.05 22.84
CA SER A 78 -7.20 10.62 23.88
C SER A 78 -7.21 11.54 25.11
N TYR A 79 -6.76 10.99 26.23
CA TYR A 79 -6.52 11.76 27.47
C TYR A 79 -5.04 11.99 27.76
N SER A 80 -4.14 11.34 27.03
CA SER A 80 -2.67 11.52 27.14
C SER A 80 -2.18 12.75 26.36
N ALA A 81 -2.92 13.17 25.33
CA ALA A 81 -2.61 14.31 24.48
C ALA A 81 -3.87 15.19 24.23
N PRO A 82 -4.61 15.61 25.28
CA PRO A 82 -5.88 16.29 25.12
C PRO A 82 -5.71 17.63 24.39
N GLY A 83 -6.44 17.81 23.31
CA GLY A 83 -6.39 19.05 22.51
C GLY A 83 -5.06 19.26 21.78
N HIS A 84 -4.22 18.24 21.63
CA HIS A 84 -3.02 18.32 20.81
C HIS A 84 -3.37 18.48 19.33
N LEU A 85 -2.56 19.21 18.59
CA LEU A 85 -2.77 19.41 17.15
C LEU A 85 -2.66 18.07 16.42
N TRP A 86 -3.68 17.75 15.66
CA TRP A 86 -3.73 16.57 14.80
C TRP A 86 -3.61 16.96 13.32
N LEU A 87 -2.46 16.72 12.73
CA LEU A 87 -2.22 16.91 11.30
C LEU A 87 -2.66 15.63 10.54
N ASN A 88 -3.96 15.51 10.33
CA ASN A 88 -4.55 14.35 9.67
C ASN A 88 -4.31 14.38 8.16
N HIS A 89 -3.20 13.83 7.72
CA HIS A 89 -2.82 13.74 6.31
C HIS A 89 -3.63 12.69 5.51
N GLU A 90 -4.53 11.96 6.16
CA GLU A 90 -5.40 10.91 5.58
C GLU A 90 -6.89 11.30 5.60
N TRP A 91 -7.19 12.55 5.96
CA TRP A 91 -8.55 13.06 6.19
C TRP A 91 -9.54 12.71 5.08
N LEU A 92 -9.14 12.83 3.80
CA LEU A 92 -10.03 12.56 2.67
C LEU A 92 -10.30 11.06 2.51
N SER A 93 -9.31 10.21 2.77
CA SER A 93 -9.49 8.75 2.79
C SER A 93 -10.48 8.34 3.87
N GLU A 94 -10.37 8.90 5.06
CA GLU A 94 -11.29 8.63 6.19
C GLU A 94 -12.72 9.09 5.87
N VAL A 95 -12.88 10.30 5.33
CA VAL A 95 -14.19 10.81 4.89
C VAL A 95 -14.80 9.91 3.80
N LEU A 96 -14.00 9.48 2.81
CA LEU A 96 -14.46 8.55 1.75
C LEU A 96 -14.86 7.19 2.33
N MET A 97 -14.04 6.61 3.22
CA MET A 97 -14.33 5.34 3.88
C MET A 97 -15.61 5.43 4.71
N ALA A 98 -15.77 6.50 5.48
CA ALA A 98 -16.97 6.75 6.27
C ALA A 98 -18.21 6.96 5.40
N ALA A 99 -18.12 7.77 4.33
CA ALA A 99 -19.24 8.01 3.43
C ALA A 99 -19.70 6.71 2.74
N ILE A 100 -18.75 5.92 2.26
CA ILE A 100 -19.02 4.62 1.62
C ILE A 100 -19.61 3.63 2.64
N TYR A 101 -19.05 3.59 3.85
CA TYR A 101 -19.57 2.74 4.92
C TYR A 101 -20.99 3.14 5.34
N ASN A 102 -21.26 4.43 5.51
CA ASN A 102 -22.60 4.94 5.86
C ASN A 102 -23.65 4.61 4.78
N ALA A 103 -23.26 4.61 3.50
CA ALA A 103 -24.16 4.31 2.40
C ALA A 103 -24.36 2.81 2.14
N PHE A 104 -23.30 2.01 2.26
CA PHE A 104 -23.28 0.62 1.78
C PHE A 104 -22.75 -0.39 2.81
N GLY A 105 -22.44 0.07 4.03
CA GLY A 105 -21.86 -0.77 5.08
C GLY A 105 -20.51 -1.35 4.68
N THR A 106 -20.18 -2.47 5.30
CA THR A 106 -18.94 -3.22 5.05
C THR A 106 -18.79 -3.68 3.59
N VAL A 107 -19.91 -3.96 2.91
CA VAL A 107 -19.88 -4.31 1.47
C VAL A 107 -19.28 -3.16 0.65
N GLY A 108 -19.64 -1.92 0.96
CA GLY A 108 -19.08 -0.73 0.30
C GLY A 108 -17.56 -0.63 0.47
N LEU A 109 -17.05 -0.86 1.67
CA LEU A 109 -15.59 -0.86 1.93
C LEU A 109 -14.87 -1.94 1.14
N LYS A 110 -15.44 -3.15 1.06
CA LYS A 110 -14.88 -4.24 0.24
C LYS A 110 -14.86 -3.89 -1.25
N LEU A 111 -15.95 -3.28 -1.76
CA LEU A 111 -16.01 -2.81 -3.14
C LEU A 111 -15.00 -1.68 -3.42
N MET A 112 -14.80 -0.76 -2.48
CA MET A 112 -13.76 0.27 -2.57
C MET A 112 -12.36 -0.36 -2.67
N LYS A 113 -12.04 -1.30 -1.80
CA LYS A 113 -10.77 -2.04 -1.85
C LYS A 113 -10.61 -2.79 -3.18
N PHE A 114 -11.65 -3.46 -3.64
CA PHE A 114 -11.65 -4.13 -4.95
C PHE A 114 -11.40 -3.13 -6.09
N ALA A 115 -12.05 -1.97 -6.08
CA ALA A 115 -11.85 -0.93 -7.10
C ALA A 115 -10.40 -0.37 -7.10
N CYS A 116 -9.81 -0.14 -5.92
CA CYS A 116 -8.40 0.28 -5.81
C CYS A 116 -7.44 -0.80 -6.30
N SER A 117 -7.71 -2.08 -5.99
CA SER A 117 -6.92 -3.22 -6.49
C SER A 117 -7.03 -3.35 -8.00
N ALA A 118 -8.25 -3.21 -8.53
CA ALA A 118 -8.50 -3.23 -9.97
C ALA A 118 -7.79 -2.08 -10.70
N ALA A 119 -7.85 -0.86 -10.13
CA ALA A 119 -7.14 0.29 -10.67
C ALA A 119 -5.62 0.07 -10.68
N THR A 120 -5.06 -0.47 -9.58
CA THR A 120 -3.64 -0.81 -9.50
C THR A 120 -3.22 -1.77 -10.62
N ILE A 121 -3.94 -2.90 -10.76
CA ILE A 121 -3.65 -3.89 -11.80
C ILE A 121 -3.88 -3.31 -13.20
N LEU A 122 -4.95 -2.55 -13.43
CA LEU A 122 -5.23 -1.91 -14.73
C LEU A 122 -4.09 -0.98 -15.15
N PHE A 123 -3.62 -0.10 -14.26
CA PHE A 123 -2.52 0.81 -14.59
C PHE A 123 -1.20 0.07 -14.81
N LEU A 124 -0.94 -1.03 -14.09
CA LEU A 124 0.21 -1.90 -14.37
C LEU A 124 0.10 -2.56 -15.75
N VAL A 125 -1.10 -3.03 -16.13
CA VAL A 125 -1.35 -3.57 -17.48
C VAL A 125 -1.10 -2.51 -18.54
N LEU A 126 -1.63 -1.30 -18.37
CA LEU A 126 -1.39 -0.19 -19.31
C LEU A 126 0.11 0.16 -19.43
N ALA A 127 0.85 0.14 -18.31
CA ALA A 127 2.29 0.35 -18.33
C ALA A 127 3.05 -0.77 -19.05
N LEU A 128 2.64 -2.02 -18.83
CA LEU A 128 3.22 -3.21 -19.48
C LEU A 128 3.00 -3.24 -20.98
N GLU A 129 1.83 -2.85 -21.48
CA GLU A 129 1.52 -2.76 -22.91
C GLU A 129 2.51 -1.84 -23.66
N GLU A 130 3.05 -0.83 -22.99
CA GLU A 130 4.01 0.09 -23.59
C GLU A 130 5.42 -0.54 -23.76
N THR A 131 5.75 -1.62 -23.02
CA THR A 131 7.09 -2.25 -23.03
C THR A 131 7.39 -3.03 -24.29
N GLU A 132 6.36 -3.34 -25.09
CA GLU A 132 6.46 -4.22 -26.25
C GLU A 132 6.99 -5.64 -25.95
N SER A 133 6.97 -6.07 -24.70
CA SER A 133 7.30 -7.44 -24.31
C SER A 133 6.17 -8.43 -24.66
N PRO A 134 6.48 -9.73 -24.84
CA PRO A 134 5.44 -10.73 -25.09
C PRO A 134 4.43 -10.83 -23.93
N ALA A 135 3.13 -10.97 -24.26
CA ALA A 135 2.05 -10.98 -23.24
C ALA A 135 2.27 -12.04 -22.14
N ARG A 136 2.83 -13.21 -22.47
CA ARG A 136 3.18 -14.23 -21.47
C ARG A 136 4.25 -13.78 -20.47
N VAL A 137 5.23 -12.96 -20.91
CA VAL A 137 6.26 -12.38 -20.02
C VAL A 137 5.60 -11.35 -19.12
N GLN A 138 4.77 -10.48 -19.70
CA GLN A 138 4.01 -9.47 -18.95
C GLN A 138 3.12 -10.13 -17.89
N PHE A 139 2.38 -11.17 -18.27
CA PHE A 139 1.47 -11.88 -17.37
C PHE A 139 2.21 -12.61 -16.25
N ALA A 140 3.34 -13.30 -16.54
CA ALA A 140 4.16 -13.96 -15.54
C ALA A 140 4.71 -12.97 -14.49
N ILE A 141 5.17 -11.79 -14.94
CA ILE A 141 5.66 -10.74 -14.04
C ILE A 141 4.51 -10.15 -13.21
N LEU A 142 3.34 -9.98 -13.81
CA LEU A 142 2.17 -9.49 -13.09
C LEU A 142 1.71 -10.46 -12.00
N ILE A 143 1.73 -11.78 -12.29
CA ILE A 143 1.46 -12.82 -11.27
C ILE A 143 2.51 -12.75 -10.16
N ALA A 144 3.80 -12.66 -10.49
CA ALA A 144 4.84 -12.54 -9.47
C ALA A 144 4.66 -11.28 -8.59
N ALA A 145 4.26 -10.15 -9.18
CA ALA A 145 3.99 -8.91 -8.47
C ALA A 145 2.74 -9.00 -7.58
N SER A 146 1.76 -9.83 -7.93
CA SER A 146 0.48 -9.89 -7.24
C SER A 146 0.59 -10.35 -5.79
N ALA A 147 1.49 -11.29 -5.47
CA ALA A 147 1.64 -11.80 -4.10
C ALA A 147 2.14 -10.73 -3.11
N PRO A 148 3.25 -9.97 -3.39
CA PRO A 148 3.66 -8.87 -2.54
C PRO A 148 2.62 -7.73 -2.46
N LEU A 149 1.87 -7.47 -3.53
CA LEU A 149 0.81 -6.46 -3.52
C LEU A 149 -0.36 -6.89 -2.64
N ALA A 150 -0.81 -8.13 -2.77
CA ALA A 150 -1.97 -8.64 -2.06
C ALA A 150 -1.82 -8.59 -0.53
N THR A 151 -0.64 -8.88 -0.01
CA THR A 151 -0.38 -8.85 1.44
C THR A 151 -0.41 -7.45 2.05
N HIS A 152 -0.26 -6.40 1.23
CA HIS A 152 -0.27 -5.01 1.67
C HIS A 152 -1.56 -4.26 1.29
N LEU A 153 -2.45 -4.88 0.53
CA LEU A 153 -3.77 -4.31 0.19
C LEU A 153 -4.74 -4.54 1.36
N GLN A 154 -4.48 -3.89 2.47
CA GLN A 154 -5.31 -3.89 3.68
C GLN A 154 -6.37 -2.77 3.61
N PHE A 155 -7.32 -2.75 4.55
CA PHE A 155 -8.33 -1.69 4.64
C PHE A 155 -7.76 -0.43 5.30
N ARG A 156 -6.75 0.17 4.66
CA ARG A 156 -6.05 1.39 5.09
C ARG A 156 -5.98 2.40 3.95
N PRO A 157 -5.79 3.70 4.23
CA PRO A 157 -5.60 4.75 3.22
C PRO A 157 -4.49 4.47 2.20
N GLN A 158 -3.50 3.66 2.55
CA GLN A 158 -2.41 3.28 1.63
C GLN A 158 -2.86 2.55 0.36
N ILE A 159 -4.09 1.97 0.31
CA ILE A 159 -4.60 1.33 -0.92
C ILE A 159 -4.72 2.31 -2.08
N PHE A 160 -5.02 3.58 -1.80
CA PHE A 160 -5.05 4.65 -2.79
C PHE A 160 -3.65 4.92 -3.35
N THR A 161 -2.62 4.84 -2.50
CA THR A 161 -1.22 5.02 -2.90
C THR A 161 -0.79 4.04 -4.00
N PHE A 162 -1.21 2.77 -3.92
CA PHE A 162 -0.82 1.76 -4.93
C PHE A 162 -1.46 2.05 -6.28
N ALA A 163 -2.73 2.43 -6.30
CA ALA A 163 -3.43 2.80 -7.53
C ALA A 163 -2.84 4.08 -8.16
N LEU A 164 -2.59 5.11 -7.34
CA LEU A 164 -2.07 6.39 -7.81
C LEU A 164 -0.61 6.28 -8.27
N MET A 165 0.24 5.51 -7.57
CA MET A 165 1.61 5.22 -8.01
C MET A 165 1.61 4.48 -9.34
N SER A 166 0.78 3.45 -9.48
CA SER A 166 0.65 2.71 -10.75
C SER A 166 0.19 3.60 -11.90
N SER A 167 -0.72 4.57 -11.63
CA SER A 167 -1.19 5.54 -12.64
C SER A 167 -0.05 6.48 -13.10
N ILE A 168 0.74 7.03 -12.17
CA ILE A 168 1.92 7.85 -12.51
C ILE A 168 2.89 7.03 -13.35
N LEU A 169 3.21 5.80 -12.94
CA LEU A 169 4.13 4.94 -13.69
C LEU A 169 3.60 4.55 -15.07
N ALA A 170 2.28 4.36 -15.24
CA ALA A 170 1.70 4.12 -16.55
C ALA A 170 1.89 5.33 -17.49
N ILE A 171 1.69 6.55 -16.99
CA ILE A 171 1.92 7.78 -17.73
C ILE A 171 3.41 7.93 -18.09
N LEU A 172 4.31 7.72 -17.12
CA LEU A 172 5.74 7.83 -17.32
C LEU A 172 6.27 6.73 -18.27
N SER A 173 5.79 5.50 -18.18
CA SER A 173 6.11 4.40 -19.10
C SER A 173 5.71 4.74 -20.53
N ARG A 174 4.48 5.21 -20.72
CA ARG A 174 4.02 5.67 -22.02
C ARG A 174 4.87 6.81 -22.57
N TYR A 175 5.22 7.79 -21.73
CA TYR A 175 6.10 8.87 -22.14
C TYR A 175 7.50 8.37 -22.53
N ASN A 176 8.06 7.45 -21.75
CA ASN A 176 9.38 6.87 -21.99
C ASN A 176 9.45 6.11 -23.33
N TYR A 177 8.46 5.25 -23.60
CA TYR A 177 8.49 4.36 -24.76
C TYR A 177 7.86 4.95 -26.02
N ARG A 178 6.90 5.90 -25.91
CA ARG A 178 6.23 6.52 -27.05
C ARG A 178 6.65 7.98 -27.31
N GLY A 179 7.42 8.56 -26.41
CA GLY A 179 7.84 9.99 -26.48
C GLY A 179 6.72 10.99 -26.21
N ARG A 180 5.48 10.52 -25.94
CA ARG A 180 4.30 11.36 -25.69
C ARG A 180 3.35 10.69 -24.70
N ALA A 181 2.91 11.45 -23.73
CA ALA A 181 1.88 11.08 -22.76
C ALA A 181 1.35 12.35 -22.08
N PRO A 182 0.17 12.33 -21.50
CA PRO A 182 -0.36 13.47 -20.76
C PRO A 182 0.28 13.59 -19.36
N VAL A 183 1.61 13.83 -19.31
CA VAL A 183 2.37 13.90 -18.03
C VAL A 183 1.82 14.98 -17.10
N TRP A 184 1.18 16.02 -17.64
CA TRP A 184 0.49 17.06 -16.85
C TRP A 184 -0.60 16.51 -15.92
N LEU A 185 -1.16 15.31 -16.19
CA LEU A 185 -2.09 14.64 -15.27
C LEU A 185 -1.46 14.30 -13.93
N ALA A 186 -0.12 14.28 -13.83
CA ALA A 186 0.57 14.14 -12.55
C ALA A 186 0.18 15.25 -11.56
N ILE A 187 -0.15 16.46 -12.04
CA ILE A 187 -0.55 17.60 -11.20
C ILE A 187 -1.82 17.28 -10.38
N PRO A 188 -2.99 17.01 -11.01
CA PRO A 188 -4.19 16.68 -10.25
C PRO A 188 -4.10 15.34 -9.51
N ILE A 189 -3.35 14.37 -10.03
CA ILE A 189 -3.14 13.08 -9.36
C ILE A 189 -2.41 13.30 -8.03
N LEU A 190 -1.31 14.07 -8.02
CA LEU A 190 -0.53 14.32 -6.81
C LEU A 190 -1.25 15.26 -5.83
N ALA A 191 -2.03 16.22 -6.32
CA ALA A 191 -2.91 17.04 -5.47
C ALA A 191 -3.95 16.17 -4.74
N LEU A 192 -4.62 15.27 -5.45
CA LEU A 192 -5.57 14.32 -4.86
C LEU A 192 -4.86 13.39 -3.86
N TRP A 193 -3.71 12.85 -4.25
CA TRP A 193 -2.96 11.91 -3.42
C TRP A 193 -2.49 12.52 -2.10
N ALA A 194 -2.05 13.79 -2.09
CA ALA A 194 -1.66 14.51 -0.88
C ALA A 194 -2.80 14.69 0.14
N ASN A 195 -4.06 14.60 -0.31
CA ASN A 195 -5.24 14.61 0.56
C ASN A 195 -5.68 13.21 1.01
N LEU A 196 -5.24 12.16 0.32
CA LEU A 196 -5.64 10.78 0.61
C LEU A 196 -4.63 10.04 1.52
N HIS A 197 -3.31 10.23 1.31
CA HIS A 197 -2.30 9.48 2.07
C HIS A 197 -0.91 10.12 1.92
N GLY A 198 -0.11 10.07 2.98
CA GLY A 198 1.27 10.58 3.00
C GLY A 198 2.22 9.99 1.95
N GLY A 199 1.85 8.89 1.31
CA GLY A 199 2.63 8.26 0.23
C GLY A 199 2.81 9.11 -1.04
N PHE A 200 2.17 10.28 -1.17
CA PHE A 200 2.33 11.20 -2.31
C PHE A 200 3.78 11.62 -2.53
N ILE A 201 4.60 11.65 -1.47
CA ILE A 201 6.03 11.97 -1.56
C ILE A 201 6.79 10.97 -2.44
N MET A 202 6.37 9.69 -2.46
CA MET A 202 6.95 8.66 -3.32
C MET A 202 6.58 8.88 -4.80
N GLY A 203 5.36 9.36 -5.05
CA GLY A 203 4.92 9.76 -6.39
C GLY A 203 5.72 10.96 -6.92
N LEU A 204 5.96 11.98 -6.08
CA LEU A 204 6.83 13.11 -6.41
C LEU A 204 8.27 12.67 -6.63
N ALA A 205 8.80 11.78 -5.79
CA ALA A 205 10.14 11.22 -5.94
C ALA A 205 10.28 10.46 -7.27
N ALA A 206 9.28 9.70 -7.68
CA ALA A 206 9.26 9.01 -8.97
C ALA A 206 9.26 10.00 -10.15
N LEU A 207 8.39 11.02 -10.12
CA LEU A 207 8.30 12.05 -11.16
C LEU A 207 9.60 12.89 -11.22
N GLY A 208 10.14 13.28 -10.06
CA GLY A 208 11.39 14.02 -9.95
C GLY A 208 12.59 13.23 -10.48
N THR A 209 12.71 11.95 -10.12
CA THR A 209 13.75 11.04 -10.63
C THR A 209 13.64 10.89 -12.14
N PHE A 210 12.43 10.67 -12.66
CA PHE A 210 12.20 10.60 -14.11
C PHE A 210 12.67 11.88 -14.81
N THR A 211 12.26 13.03 -14.31
CA THR A 211 12.62 14.34 -14.84
C THR A 211 14.13 14.57 -14.82
N ALA A 212 14.78 14.26 -13.70
CA ALA A 212 16.23 14.43 -13.55
C ALA A 212 17.04 13.55 -14.53
N VAL A 213 16.63 12.28 -14.68
CA VAL A 213 17.32 11.36 -15.61
C VAL A 213 17.10 11.78 -17.06
N VAL A 214 15.89 12.18 -17.45
CA VAL A 214 15.62 12.68 -18.80
C VAL A 214 16.43 13.97 -19.07
N PHE A 215 16.50 14.88 -18.09
CA PHE A 215 17.33 16.09 -18.20
C PHE A 215 18.81 15.75 -18.42
N ALA A 216 19.36 14.83 -17.62
CA ALA A 216 20.75 14.39 -17.77
C ALA A 216 21.01 13.72 -19.12
N GLN A 217 20.08 12.90 -19.61
CA GLN A 217 20.18 12.26 -20.92
C GLN A 217 20.13 13.27 -22.08
N ASP A 218 19.23 14.26 -22.02
CA ASP A 218 19.11 15.28 -23.04
C ASP A 218 20.38 16.18 -23.08
N LEU A 219 20.94 16.49 -21.90
CA LEU A 219 22.20 17.23 -21.79
C LEU A 219 23.38 16.42 -22.36
N ALA A 220 23.55 15.17 -21.97
CA ALA A 220 24.63 14.30 -22.43
C ALA A 220 24.57 14.03 -23.95
N ALA A 221 23.37 13.94 -24.50
CA ALA A 221 23.14 13.74 -25.92
C ALA A 221 23.12 15.05 -26.73
N GLN A 222 23.41 16.20 -26.10
CA GLN A 222 23.34 17.55 -26.69
C GLN A 222 21.99 17.83 -27.39
N ARG A 223 20.92 17.27 -26.87
CA ARG A 223 19.55 17.52 -27.33
C ARG A 223 19.06 18.86 -26.78
N GLY A 224 18.08 19.46 -27.45
CA GLY A 224 17.45 20.69 -26.93
C GLY A 224 16.76 20.45 -25.58
N ILE A 225 16.93 21.36 -24.63
CA ILE A 225 16.41 21.24 -23.24
C ILE A 225 14.89 21.43 -23.11
N ARG A 226 14.17 21.73 -24.20
CA ARG A 226 12.74 22.05 -24.17
C ARG A 226 11.88 20.92 -23.51
N ARG A 227 12.19 19.66 -23.83
CA ARG A 227 11.53 18.49 -23.26
C ARG A 227 11.76 18.40 -21.76
N ALA A 228 13.00 18.54 -21.33
CA ALA A 228 13.39 18.48 -19.92
C ALA A 228 12.78 19.65 -19.12
N MET A 229 12.76 20.85 -19.70
CA MET A 229 12.12 22.03 -19.07
C MET A 229 10.60 21.86 -18.92
N TRP A 230 9.94 21.24 -19.88
CA TRP A 230 8.52 20.88 -19.75
C TRP A 230 8.29 19.91 -18.59
N LEU A 231 9.07 18.84 -18.47
CA LEU A 231 8.97 17.88 -17.36
C LEU A 231 9.27 18.57 -16.02
N LEU A 232 10.27 19.45 -15.99
CA LEU A 232 10.60 20.24 -14.79
C LEU A 232 9.42 21.13 -14.37
N ALA A 233 8.78 21.82 -15.33
CA ALA A 233 7.62 22.65 -15.05
C ALA A 233 6.44 21.82 -14.50
N VAL A 234 6.18 20.63 -15.07
CA VAL A 234 5.15 19.71 -14.56
C VAL A 234 5.51 19.21 -13.16
N THR A 235 6.77 18.86 -12.91
CA THR A 235 7.23 18.41 -11.59
C THR A 235 7.08 19.52 -10.55
N ALA A 236 7.49 20.74 -10.87
CA ALA A 236 7.33 21.91 -9.98
C ALA A 236 5.85 22.21 -9.69
N ALA A 237 5.02 22.23 -10.74
CA ALA A 237 3.57 22.43 -10.59
C ALA A 237 2.92 21.31 -9.76
N SER A 238 3.34 20.06 -9.93
CA SER A 238 2.89 18.93 -9.13
C SER A 238 3.27 19.07 -7.66
N THR A 239 4.51 19.54 -7.38
CA THR A 239 4.97 19.82 -6.01
C THR A 239 4.12 20.90 -5.36
N ILE A 240 3.87 22.01 -6.06
CA ILE A 240 3.00 23.09 -5.56
C ILE A 240 1.57 22.56 -5.34
N ALA A 241 1.05 21.74 -6.24
CA ALA A 241 -0.30 21.19 -6.15
C ALA A 241 -0.51 20.31 -4.91
N THR A 242 0.55 19.66 -4.38
CA THR A 242 0.45 18.91 -3.11
C THR A 242 0.23 19.78 -1.88
N LEU A 243 0.38 21.09 -1.98
CA LEU A 243 0.02 22.04 -0.93
C LEU A 243 -1.49 22.34 -0.88
N ALA A 244 -2.26 21.90 -1.89
CA ALA A 244 -3.71 22.05 -1.93
C ALA A 244 -4.39 21.03 -1.00
N THR A 245 -4.04 21.08 0.29
CA THR A 245 -4.63 20.33 1.40
C THR A 245 -5.11 21.30 2.48
N PRO A 246 -6.03 20.90 3.36
CA PRO A 246 -6.48 21.75 4.47
C PRO A 246 -5.33 22.18 5.41
N TYR A 247 -4.23 21.44 5.40
CA TYR A 247 -3.05 21.68 6.26
C TYR A 247 -1.91 22.39 5.52
N GLY A 248 -2.02 22.58 4.20
CA GLY A 248 -0.97 23.22 3.39
C GLY A 248 0.41 22.58 3.60
N VAL A 249 1.37 23.41 4.05
CA VAL A 249 2.73 22.97 4.38
C VAL A 249 2.75 21.96 5.55
N GLY A 250 1.77 22.01 6.44
CA GLY A 250 1.63 21.08 7.58
C GLY A 250 1.57 19.61 7.15
N THR A 251 0.96 19.30 5.98
CA THR A 251 0.97 17.94 5.41
C THR A 251 2.39 17.45 5.15
N TRP A 252 3.25 18.30 4.59
CA TRP A 252 4.65 17.97 4.36
C TRP A 252 5.43 17.80 5.66
N GLN A 253 5.19 18.67 6.64
CA GLN A 253 5.81 18.58 7.96
C GLN A 253 5.47 17.26 8.64
N ALA A 254 4.19 16.84 8.62
CA ALA A 254 3.74 15.58 9.18
C ALA A 254 4.44 14.38 8.52
N VAL A 255 4.48 14.33 7.18
CA VAL A 255 5.10 13.22 6.46
C VAL A 255 6.63 13.17 6.67
N ILE A 256 7.31 14.32 6.64
CA ILE A 256 8.77 14.38 6.87
C ILE A 256 9.09 14.00 8.32
N HIS A 257 8.29 14.44 9.28
CA HIS A 257 8.44 14.06 10.69
C HIS A 257 8.31 12.55 10.87
N ALA A 258 7.26 11.93 10.30
CA ALA A 258 7.05 10.48 10.36
C ALA A 258 8.23 9.69 9.74
N LEU A 259 8.77 10.16 8.60
CA LEU A 259 9.95 9.53 7.97
C LEU A 259 11.22 9.63 8.82
N GLY A 260 11.37 10.70 9.60
CA GLY A 260 12.54 10.97 10.45
C GLY A 260 12.47 10.41 11.88
N ASN A 261 11.26 9.99 12.33
CA ASN A 261 11.04 9.60 13.71
C ASN A 261 11.66 8.22 14.04
N PRO A 262 12.66 8.12 14.94
CA PRO A 262 13.28 6.85 15.32
C PRO A 262 12.32 5.93 16.08
N HIS A 263 11.36 6.46 16.85
CA HIS A 263 10.38 5.66 17.60
C HIS A 263 9.45 4.89 16.65
N THR A 264 9.02 5.50 15.56
CA THR A 264 8.22 4.85 14.53
C THR A 264 8.92 3.62 13.96
N ARG A 265 10.23 3.71 13.74
CA ARG A 265 11.05 2.61 13.18
C ARG A 265 11.25 1.44 14.13
N THR A 266 11.15 1.66 15.44
CA THR A 266 11.36 0.60 16.45
C THR A 266 10.06 0.00 16.96
N ALA A 267 8.99 0.78 16.99
CA ALA A 267 7.70 0.38 17.56
C ALA A 267 6.72 -0.22 16.55
N ILE A 268 6.82 0.17 15.26
CA ILE A 268 5.86 -0.26 14.24
C ILE A 268 6.53 -1.22 13.25
N LEU A 269 6.00 -2.44 13.13
CA LEU A 269 6.57 -3.52 12.33
C LEU A 269 6.74 -3.17 10.84
N ASP A 270 5.82 -2.38 10.29
CA ASP A 270 5.85 -1.94 8.89
C ASP A 270 7.04 -1.00 8.56
N TRP A 271 7.64 -0.38 9.59
CA TRP A 271 8.82 0.47 9.46
C TRP A 271 10.15 -0.26 9.63
N LEU A 272 10.12 -1.54 9.98
CA LEU A 272 11.34 -2.36 10.00
C LEU A 272 12.00 -2.36 8.63
N SER A 273 13.33 -2.38 8.59
CA SER A 273 14.06 -2.64 7.34
C SER A 273 13.70 -4.01 6.77
N LEU A 274 13.79 -4.18 5.45
CA LEU A 274 13.47 -5.46 4.82
C LEU A 274 14.27 -6.63 5.42
N PRO A 275 15.59 -6.52 5.72
CA PRO A 275 16.32 -7.58 6.40
C PRO A 275 15.80 -7.87 7.82
N GLN A 276 15.51 -6.83 8.62
CA GLN A 276 14.95 -7.01 9.97
C GLN A 276 13.58 -7.68 9.90
N SER A 277 12.73 -7.26 8.95
CA SER A 277 11.41 -7.85 8.73
C SER A 277 11.49 -9.31 8.34
N LEU A 278 12.45 -9.73 7.51
CA LEU A 278 12.68 -11.15 7.18
C LEU A 278 13.06 -11.98 8.40
N LEU A 279 13.93 -11.46 9.27
CA LEU A 279 14.36 -12.13 10.50
C LEU A 279 13.23 -12.20 11.55
N PHE A 280 12.45 -11.14 11.69
CA PHE A 280 11.34 -11.05 12.63
C PHE A 280 10.19 -11.99 12.22
N HIS A 281 9.79 -11.94 10.97
CA HIS A 281 8.65 -12.69 10.45
C HIS A 281 8.94 -14.19 10.32
N TRP A 282 10.20 -14.62 10.23
CA TRP A 282 10.56 -16.03 10.35
C TRP A 282 9.97 -16.66 11.60
N ARG A 283 9.89 -15.88 12.69
CA ARG A 283 9.39 -16.35 14.00
C ARG A 283 7.88 -16.20 14.17
N GLN A 284 7.23 -15.26 13.49
CA GLN A 284 5.83 -14.86 13.75
C GLN A 284 4.87 -15.07 12.57
N GLU A 285 5.23 -14.72 11.34
CA GLU A 285 4.33 -14.80 10.17
C GLU A 285 4.36 -16.15 9.46
N GLY A 286 5.28 -17.03 9.84
CA GLY A 286 5.43 -18.33 9.21
C GLY A 286 5.95 -18.25 7.77
N PRO A 287 5.92 -19.39 7.03
CA PRO A 287 6.56 -19.48 5.72
C PRO A 287 5.91 -18.62 4.63
N ALA A 288 4.63 -18.28 4.73
CA ALA A 288 3.90 -17.54 3.71
C ALA A 288 4.38 -16.07 3.62
N GLY A 289 4.54 -15.38 4.74
CA GLY A 289 5.01 -13.99 4.77
C GLY A 289 6.43 -13.85 4.23
N ILE A 290 7.28 -14.85 4.48
CA ILE A 290 8.65 -14.90 3.94
C ILE A 290 8.64 -15.15 2.44
N ALA A 291 7.83 -16.09 1.96
CA ALA A 291 7.76 -16.44 0.54
C ALA A 291 7.43 -15.20 -0.32
N VAL A 292 6.53 -14.35 0.15
CA VAL A 292 6.16 -13.09 -0.51
C VAL A 292 7.37 -12.13 -0.65
N LYS A 293 8.16 -11.98 0.41
CA LYS A 293 9.36 -11.14 0.41
C LYS A 293 10.45 -11.72 -0.49
N ILE A 294 10.60 -13.05 -0.51
CA ILE A 294 11.52 -13.75 -1.42
C ILE A 294 11.12 -13.51 -2.89
N VAL A 295 9.84 -13.58 -3.22
CA VAL A 295 9.35 -13.29 -4.58
C VAL A 295 9.71 -11.86 -4.98
N ALA A 296 9.48 -10.87 -4.12
CA ALA A 296 9.88 -9.49 -4.39
C ALA A 296 11.40 -9.35 -4.61
N LEU A 297 12.21 -9.95 -3.73
CA LEU A 297 13.67 -9.94 -3.89
C LEU A 297 14.12 -10.62 -5.20
N ALA A 298 13.48 -11.73 -5.57
CA ALA A 298 13.76 -12.40 -6.85
C ALA A 298 13.44 -11.50 -8.05
N MET A 299 12.36 -10.70 -8.00
CA MET A 299 12.04 -9.71 -9.02
C MET A 299 13.12 -8.62 -9.11
N PHE A 300 13.62 -8.12 -7.98
CA PHE A 300 14.67 -7.08 -7.94
C PHE A 300 16.00 -7.61 -8.50
N VAL A 301 16.39 -8.83 -8.10
CA VAL A 301 17.58 -9.49 -8.64
C VAL A 301 17.43 -9.75 -10.14
N ALA A 302 16.26 -10.24 -10.58
CA ALA A 302 15.97 -10.47 -11.99
C ALA A 302 16.07 -9.19 -12.81
N LEU A 303 15.59 -8.05 -12.29
CA LEU A 303 15.76 -6.75 -12.94
C LEU A 303 17.26 -6.39 -13.07
N GLY A 304 18.03 -6.52 -12.00
CA GLY A 304 19.47 -6.24 -12.04
C GLY A 304 20.22 -7.12 -13.07
N VAL A 305 19.96 -8.44 -13.06
CA VAL A 305 20.58 -9.40 -13.99
C VAL A 305 20.18 -9.10 -15.44
N THR A 306 18.91 -8.91 -15.73
CA THR A 306 18.44 -8.65 -17.09
C THR A 306 18.88 -7.28 -17.60
N PHE A 307 18.97 -6.27 -16.73
CA PHE A 307 19.51 -4.95 -17.06
C PHE A 307 20.99 -5.01 -17.45
N ILE A 308 21.82 -5.73 -16.67
CA ILE A 308 23.26 -5.94 -16.99
C ILE A 308 23.42 -6.61 -18.36
N GLN A 309 22.55 -7.55 -18.71
CA GLN A 309 22.59 -8.23 -20.02
C GLN A 309 22.10 -7.34 -21.18
N THR A 310 21.32 -6.32 -20.91
CA THR A 310 20.66 -5.48 -21.91
C THR A 310 20.75 -3.98 -21.58
N PRO A 311 21.95 -3.41 -21.38
CA PRO A 311 22.12 -2.05 -20.84
C PRO A 311 21.63 -0.92 -21.77
N ARG A 312 21.33 -1.24 -23.04
CA ARG A 312 20.85 -0.28 -24.04
C ARG A 312 19.33 -0.32 -24.23
N GLY A 313 18.59 -0.78 -23.24
CA GLY A 313 17.13 -0.91 -23.31
C GLY A 313 16.34 0.39 -23.43
N GLY A 314 16.97 1.53 -23.17
CA GLY A 314 16.37 2.87 -23.39
C GLY A 314 15.42 3.35 -22.30
N ASP A 315 15.41 2.72 -21.13
CA ASP A 315 14.50 3.00 -20.02
C ASP A 315 15.20 3.32 -18.68
N LEU A 316 16.39 3.95 -18.77
CA LEU A 316 17.18 4.32 -17.60
C LEU A 316 16.38 5.12 -16.55
N ALA A 317 15.44 5.98 -16.98
CA ALA A 317 14.62 6.74 -16.07
C ALA A 317 13.68 5.83 -15.24
N LEU A 318 13.06 4.82 -15.85
CA LEU A 318 12.19 3.86 -15.14
C LEU A 318 13.02 2.94 -14.23
N ILE A 319 14.21 2.53 -14.66
CA ILE A 319 15.13 1.75 -13.82
C ILE A 319 15.59 2.55 -12.61
N SER A 320 15.89 3.85 -12.79
CA SER A 320 16.27 4.72 -11.67
C SER A 320 15.14 4.89 -10.66
N ILE A 321 13.88 4.98 -11.11
CA ILE A 321 12.71 4.96 -10.21
C ILE A 321 12.63 3.62 -9.48
N ALA A 322 12.77 2.49 -10.18
CA ALA A 322 12.75 1.17 -9.55
C ALA A 322 13.86 1.04 -8.50
N ALA A 323 15.09 1.48 -8.81
CA ALA A 323 16.21 1.46 -7.87
C ALA A 323 15.95 2.31 -6.62
N LEU A 324 15.37 3.51 -6.79
CA LEU A 324 14.97 4.38 -5.68
C LEU A 324 13.92 3.71 -4.78
N MET A 325 12.87 3.11 -5.39
CA MET A 325 11.80 2.45 -4.64
C MET A 325 12.30 1.17 -3.95
N ILE A 326 13.21 0.42 -4.58
CA ILE A 326 13.88 -0.74 -3.97
C ILE A 326 14.69 -0.30 -2.76
N ALA A 327 15.48 0.77 -2.88
CA ALA A 327 16.23 1.32 -1.74
C ALA A 327 15.28 1.74 -0.60
N ALA A 328 14.16 2.40 -0.91
CA ALA A 328 13.15 2.75 0.08
C ALA A 328 12.52 1.50 0.76
N ALA A 329 12.31 0.39 0.02
CA ALA A 329 11.81 -0.86 0.58
C ALA A 329 12.84 -1.53 1.51
N PHE A 330 14.13 -1.42 1.22
CA PHE A 330 15.19 -1.89 2.12
C PHE A 330 15.26 -1.08 3.42
N LEU A 331 14.90 0.19 3.39
CA LEU A 331 14.85 1.05 4.57
C LEU A 331 13.59 0.82 5.42
N ALA A 332 12.43 0.52 4.79
CA ALA A 332 11.18 0.25 5.47
C ALA A 332 10.31 -0.69 4.62
N VAL A 333 9.92 -1.84 5.17
CA VAL A 333 9.20 -2.90 4.43
C VAL A 333 7.85 -2.45 3.90
N ARG A 334 7.21 -1.45 4.50
CA ARG A 334 5.98 -0.83 4.00
C ARG A 334 6.08 -0.28 2.57
N ASN A 335 7.30 0.01 2.10
CA ASN A 335 7.55 0.47 0.74
C ASN A 335 7.71 -0.68 -0.27
N LEU A 336 7.69 -1.94 0.18
CA LEU A 336 7.85 -3.12 -0.68
C LEU A 336 6.87 -3.14 -1.86
N PRO A 337 5.56 -2.84 -1.69
CA PRO A 337 4.63 -2.77 -2.80
C PRO A 337 5.00 -1.72 -3.85
N LEU A 338 5.49 -0.55 -3.42
CA LEU A 338 5.91 0.51 -4.34
C LEU A 338 7.15 0.10 -5.15
N ALA A 339 8.09 -0.59 -4.52
CA ALA A 339 9.26 -1.15 -5.20
C ALA A 339 8.86 -2.21 -6.23
N VAL A 340 7.91 -3.09 -5.88
CA VAL A 340 7.37 -4.09 -6.81
C VAL A 340 6.66 -3.41 -7.98
N ILE A 341 5.76 -2.45 -7.73
CA ILE A 341 5.05 -1.67 -8.76
C ILE A 341 6.05 -1.02 -9.72
N ALA A 342 7.10 -0.37 -9.20
CA ALA A 342 8.11 0.30 -10.02
C ALA A 342 8.98 -0.68 -10.83
N THR A 343 9.15 -1.91 -10.35
CA THR A 343 9.96 -2.96 -10.98
C THR A 343 9.26 -3.62 -12.17
N VAL A 344 7.92 -3.70 -12.17
CA VAL A 344 7.12 -4.47 -13.15
C VAL A 344 7.47 -4.11 -14.60
N THR A 345 7.45 -2.83 -14.94
CA THR A 345 7.63 -2.35 -16.31
C THR A 345 9.06 -2.55 -16.84
N PRO A 346 10.12 -2.07 -16.17
CA PRO A 346 11.48 -2.29 -16.65
C PRO A 346 11.87 -3.77 -16.64
N LEU A 347 11.40 -4.58 -15.67
CA LEU A 347 11.65 -6.01 -15.64
C LEU A 347 11.05 -6.70 -16.87
N ALA A 348 9.84 -6.37 -17.28
CA ALA A 348 9.21 -6.95 -18.47
C ALA A 348 9.99 -6.61 -19.74
N ARG A 349 10.41 -5.36 -19.90
CA ARG A 349 11.22 -4.89 -21.04
C ARG A 349 12.55 -5.63 -21.11
N HIS A 350 13.32 -5.60 -20.02
CA HIS A 350 14.67 -6.19 -20.00
C HIS A 350 14.64 -7.72 -20.08
N THR A 351 13.63 -8.38 -19.51
CA THR A 351 13.42 -9.83 -19.67
C THR A 351 13.18 -10.18 -21.15
N ALA A 352 12.32 -9.43 -21.84
CA ALA A 352 12.07 -9.66 -23.26
C ALA A 352 13.35 -9.49 -24.10
N LEU A 353 14.12 -8.41 -23.87
CA LEU A 353 15.37 -8.16 -24.58
C LEU A 353 16.43 -9.23 -24.30
N ALA A 354 16.55 -9.68 -23.05
CA ALA A 354 17.49 -10.73 -22.66
C ALA A 354 17.14 -12.08 -23.31
N LEU A 355 15.85 -12.43 -23.38
CA LEU A 355 15.38 -13.63 -24.08
C LEU A 355 15.65 -13.57 -25.57
N GLU A 356 15.45 -12.40 -26.20
CA GLU A 356 15.76 -12.21 -27.62
C GLU A 356 17.28 -12.33 -27.89
N ALA A 357 18.11 -11.69 -27.06
CA ALA A 357 19.57 -11.80 -27.17
C ALA A 357 20.05 -13.25 -27.01
N ARG A 358 19.49 -14.00 -26.03
CA ARG A 358 19.80 -15.42 -25.85
C ARG A 358 19.43 -16.27 -27.06
N ARG A 359 18.25 -16.03 -27.68
CA ARG A 359 17.81 -16.75 -28.88
C ARG A 359 18.73 -16.49 -30.07
N LYS A 360 19.14 -15.23 -30.28
CA LYS A 360 20.11 -14.86 -31.31
C LYS A 360 21.42 -15.61 -31.13
N ARG A 361 21.95 -15.70 -29.89
CA ARG A 361 23.18 -16.44 -29.58
C ARG A 361 23.07 -17.94 -29.87
N LEU A 362 21.88 -18.53 -29.67
CA LEU A 362 21.64 -19.95 -29.91
C LEU A 362 21.23 -20.30 -31.34
N GLY A 363 21.21 -19.32 -32.27
CA GLY A 363 20.75 -19.53 -33.65
C GLY A 363 19.28 -19.92 -33.77
N LEU A 364 18.48 -19.72 -32.71
CA LEU A 364 17.07 -20.05 -32.71
C LEU A 364 16.26 -18.93 -33.40
N PRO A 365 15.23 -19.29 -34.19
CA PRO A 365 14.37 -18.29 -34.80
C PRO A 365 13.78 -17.37 -33.72
N ILE A 366 13.75 -16.07 -33.99
CA ILE A 366 13.05 -15.12 -33.13
C ILE A 366 11.60 -15.62 -33.09
N ALA A 367 11.16 -16.11 -31.94
CA ALA A 367 9.80 -16.60 -31.83
C ALA A 367 8.87 -15.39 -31.89
N HIS A 368 8.38 -15.13 -33.07
CA HIS A 368 7.11 -14.46 -33.22
C HIS A 368 6.07 -15.45 -32.70
N ALA A 369 5.87 -15.44 -31.37
CA ALA A 369 4.86 -16.28 -30.80
C ALA A 369 3.52 -15.85 -31.41
N LYS A 370 2.97 -16.70 -32.25
CA LYS A 370 1.51 -16.74 -32.38
C LYS A 370 1.01 -17.12 -30.99
N ASP A 371 0.74 -16.12 -30.16
CA ASP A 371 -0.03 -16.33 -28.94
C ASP A 371 -1.38 -16.85 -29.43
N ARG A 372 -1.60 -18.16 -29.26
CA ARG A 372 -2.89 -18.77 -29.61
C ARG A 372 -3.94 -18.05 -28.77
N SER A 373 -4.97 -17.53 -29.44
CA SER A 373 -6.12 -16.96 -28.76
C SER A 373 -6.71 -18.03 -27.82
N PRO A 374 -6.80 -17.78 -26.51
CA PRO A 374 -7.18 -18.80 -25.53
C PRO A 374 -8.71 -18.87 -25.36
N THR A 375 -9.46 -19.13 -26.43
CA THR A 375 -10.93 -19.04 -26.45
C THR A 375 -11.64 -20.01 -25.49
N ILE A 376 -11.14 -21.23 -25.30
CA ILE A 376 -11.79 -22.22 -24.42
C ILE A 376 -11.42 -22.00 -22.93
N ASN A 377 -10.19 -21.62 -22.64
CA ASN A 377 -9.75 -21.38 -21.26
C ASN A 377 -10.33 -20.08 -20.67
N GLN A 378 -10.75 -19.13 -21.49
CA GLN A 378 -11.30 -17.85 -21.03
C GLN A 378 -12.63 -18.02 -20.30
N LEU A 379 -13.51 -18.88 -20.81
CA LEU A 379 -14.80 -19.15 -20.16
C LEU A 379 -14.61 -19.85 -18.81
N ALA A 380 -13.73 -20.85 -18.76
CA ALA A 380 -13.44 -21.56 -17.51
C ALA A 380 -12.85 -20.61 -16.45
N VAL A 381 -11.95 -19.71 -16.84
CA VAL A 381 -11.38 -18.70 -15.94
C VAL A 381 -12.43 -17.67 -15.52
N ALA A 382 -13.34 -17.27 -16.43
CA ALA A 382 -14.44 -16.36 -16.08
C ALA A 382 -15.42 -16.99 -15.08
N VAL A 383 -15.76 -18.28 -15.25
CA VAL A 383 -16.58 -19.04 -14.30
C VAL A 383 -15.87 -19.16 -12.95
N ALA A 384 -14.59 -19.55 -12.93
CA ALA A 384 -13.81 -19.64 -11.71
C ALA A 384 -13.69 -18.28 -11.00
N ALA A 385 -13.53 -17.17 -11.73
CA ALA A 385 -13.53 -15.84 -11.18
C ALA A 385 -14.88 -15.47 -10.54
N PHE A 386 -15.98 -15.83 -11.20
CA PHE A 386 -17.32 -15.61 -10.68
C PHE A 386 -17.61 -16.45 -9.42
N GLU A 387 -17.24 -17.74 -9.44
CA GLU A 387 -17.36 -18.62 -8.28
C GLU A 387 -16.51 -18.09 -7.11
N LEU A 388 -15.29 -17.64 -7.38
CA LEU A 388 -14.43 -17.05 -6.36
C LEU A 388 -15.02 -15.78 -5.78
N LEU A 389 -15.64 -14.90 -6.57
CA LEU A 389 -16.36 -13.72 -6.07
C LEU A 389 -17.47 -14.09 -5.08
N ILE A 390 -18.18 -15.19 -5.33
CA ILE A 390 -19.21 -15.69 -4.42
C ILE A 390 -18.56 -16.26 -3.16
N LEU A 391 -17.52 -17.10 -3.31
CA LEU A 391 -16.84 -17.78 -2.20
C LEU A 391 -16.05 -16.81 -1.29
N THR A 392 -15.59 -15.68 -1.82
CA THR A 392 -14.79 -14.71 -1.06
C THR A 392 -15.59 -13.94 -0.02
N GLY A 393 -16.90 -14.09 -0.01
CA GLY A 393 -17.75 -13.33 0.90
C GLY A 393 -17.70 -11.81 0.66
N LEU A 394 -17.37 -11.37 -0.57
CA LEU A 394 -17.34 -9.95 -0.95
C LEU A 394 -18.65 -9.24 -0.56
N PHE A 395 -19.77 -9.92 -0.73
CA PHE A 395 -21.10 -9.42 -0.39
C PHE A 395 -21.55 -9.71 1.05
N SER A 396 -20.69 -10.31 1.87
CA SER A 396 -20.99 -10.49 3.29
C SER A 396 -21.08 -9.13 3.99
N LYS A 397 -22.13 -8.92 4.77
CA LYS A 397 -22.37 -7.68 5.52
C LYS A 397 -21.41 -7.51 6.70
N LYS A 398 -20.65 -8.55 7.06
CA LYS A 398 -19.67 -8.51 8.15
C LYS A 398 -18.28 -8.81 7.62
N MET A 399 -17.28 -8.21 8.24
CA MET A 399 -15.87 -8.49 7.98
C MET A 399 -15.28 -9.07 9.25
N ALA A 400 -14.68 -10.26 9.17
CA ALA A 400 -14.01 -10.85 10.32
C ALA A 400 -12.89 -9.90 10.78
N ALA A 401 -12.78 -9.71 12.09
CA ALA A 401 -11.63 -9.10 12.72
C ALA A 401 -10.76 -10.21 13.34
N GLY A 402 -9.49 -9.93 13.58
CA GLY A 402 -8.59 -10.92 14.18
C GLY A 402 -9.04 -11.33 15.60
N ASP A 403 -8.60 -12.49 16.06
CA ASP A 403 -8.97 -13.04 17.37
C ASP A 403 -8.36 -12.29 18.57
N SER A 404 -7.54 -11.27 18.30
CA SER A 404 -6.76 -10.55 19.31
C SER A 404 -7.46 -9.33 19.93
N TYR A 405 -8.71 -9.04 19.57
CA TYR A 405 -9.42 -7.87 20.11
C TYR A 405 -10.10 -8.16 21.46
N PRO A 406 -10.25 -7.13 22.33
CA PRO A 406 -10.83 -7.27 23.66
C PRO A 406 -12.36 -7.22 23.63
N VAL A 407 -13.00 -8.06 22.78
CA VAL A 407 -14.45 -8.03 22.51
C VAL A 407 -15.26 -8.21 23.77
N GLY A 408 -14.90 -9.22 24.58
CA GLY A 408 -15.61 -9.53 25.81
C GLY A 408 -15.47 -8.45 26.88
N ALA A 409 -14.27 -7.87 27.03
CA ALA A 409 -14.05 -6.76 27.97
C ALA A 409 -14.87 -5.52 27.59
N ILE A 410 -14.93 -5.19 26.29
CA ILE A 410 -15.71 -4.04 25.81
C ILE A 410 -17.22 -4.32 25.97
N ALA A 411 -17.68 -5.54 25.71
CA ALA A 411 -19.08 -5.93 25.97
C ALA A 411 -19.42 -5.79 27.46
N TYR A 412 -18.55 -6.29 28.34
CA TYR A 412 -18.69 -6.16 29.79
C TYR A 412 -18.72 -4.69 30.24
N MET A 413 -17.84 -3.83 29.70
CA MET A 413 -17.86 -2.40 30.02
C MET A 413 -19.18 -1.74 29.61
N LYS A 414 -19.72 -2.09 28.45
CA LYS A 414 -21.02 -1.57 27.97
C LYS A 414 -22.18 -2.03 28.86
N GLU A 415 -22.23 -3.29 29.19
CA GLU A 415 -23.28 -3.89 30.04
C GLU A 415 -23.32 -3.23 31.42
N HIS A 416 -22.17 -2.95 31.99
CA HIS A 416 -22.05 -2.31 33.31
C HIS A 416 -21.94 -0.77 33.24
N HIS A 417 -22.17 -0.16 32.06
CA HIS A 417 -22.10 1.31 31.84
C HIS A 417 -20.78 1.95 32.32
N LEU A 418 -19.67 1.21 32.20
CA LEU A 418 -18.33 1.68 32.62
C LEU A 418 -17.75 2.61 31.56
N THR A 419 -17.45 3.84 31.97
CA THR A 419 -16.81 4.87 31.10
C THR A 419 -15.65 5.52 31.83
N GLY A 420 -14.68 6.05 31.09
CA GLY A 420 -13.52 6.72 31.66
C GLY A 420 -12.26 6.56 30.78
N ASN A 421 -11.13 6.88 31.34
CA ASN A 421 -9.82 6.84 30.70
C ASN A 421 -9.26 5.41 30.66
N ILE A 422 -9.03 4.86 29.49
CA ILE A 422 -8.63 3.46 29.27
C ILE A 422 -7.19 3.43 28.74
N LEU A 423 -6.27 2.86 29.53
CA LEU A 423 -4.95 2.47 29.04
C LEU A 423 -5.09 1.08 28.40
N ALA A 424 -5.01 1.02 27.07
CA ALA A 424 -5.13 -0.20 26.30
C ALA A 424 -3.88 -0.48 25.48
N ASP A 425 -3.78 -1.70 24.94
CA ASP A 425 -2.81 -1.99 23.89
C ASP A 425 -3.01 -1.03 22.71
N PHE A 426 -1.91 -0.62 22.09
CA PHE A 426 -1.88 0.29 20.94
C PHE A 426 -2.83 -0.16 19.82
N GLN A 427 -2.84 -1.45 19.49
CA GLN A 427 -3.69 -2.01 18.43
C GLN A 427 -5.18 -2.03 18.79
N TRP A 428 -5.54 -1.86 20.06
CA TRP A 428 -6.92 -1.82 20.52
C TRP A 428 -7.49 -0.41 20.67
N GLY A 429 -6.64 0.62 20.58
CA GLY A 429 -7.06 2.00 20.79
C GLY A 429 -8.24 2.42 19.92
N GLU A 430 -8.14 2.21 18.62
CA GLU A 430 -9.20 2.58 17.68
C GLU A 430 -10.45 1.68 17.81
N TYR A 431 -10.27 0.41 18.17
CA TYR A 431 -11.38 -0.48 18.52
C TYR A 431 -12.17 0.04 19.74
N VAL A 432 -11.47 0.53 20.74
CA VAL A 432 -12.09 1.17 21.93
C VAL A 432 -12.83 2.45 21.54
N ILE A 433 -12.21 3.33 20.74
CA ILE A 433 -12.83 4.57 20.24
C ILE A 433 -14.12 4.28 19.47
N TRP A 434 -14.13 3.23 18.65
CA TRP A 434 -15.31 2.83 17.90
C TRP A 434 -16.46 2.33 18.79
N HIS A 435 -16.14 1.49 19.77
CA HIS A 435 -17.15 0.77 20.53
C HIS A 435 -17.63 1.48 21.80
N MET A 436 -16.79 2.37 22.36
CA MET A 436 -17.12 3.05 23.61
C MET A 436 -17.73 4.45 23.35
N PRO A 437 -18.55 4.96 24.30
CA PRO A 437 -19.10 6.30 24.16
C PRO A 437 -18.00 7.38 24.23
N PRO A 438 -18.25 8.61 23.71
CA PRO A 438 -17.25 9.71 23.69
C PRO A 438 -16.70 10.12 25.05
N ALA A 439 -17.38 9.75 26.16
CA ALA A 439 -16.88 9.93 27.53
C ALA A 439 -15.69 9.00 27.85
N SER A 440 -15.52 7.91 27.12
CA SER A 440 -14.34 7.05 27.23
C SER A 440 -13.24 7.54 26.32
N LYS A 441 -12.03 7.68 26.87
CA LYS A 441 -10.84 8.14 26.14
C LYS A 441 -9.78 7.07 26.20
N VAL A 442 -8.95 6.99 25.15
CA VAL A 442 -7.79 6.08 25.12
C VAL A 442 -6.50 6.77 25.51
N PHE A 443 -5.52 6.02 25.95
CA PHE A 443 -4.17 6.56 26.17
C PHE A 443 -3.46 6.81 24.85
N ILE A 444 -3.49 5.85 23.93
CA ILE A 444 -2.84 5.88 22.63
C ILE A 444 -3.63 5.02 21.63
N ASP A 445 -3.52 5.34 20.34
CA ASP A 445 -4.14 4.61 19.23
C ASP A 445 -3.28 4.68 17.96
N GLY A 446 -3.77 4.13 16.84
CA GLY A 446 -3.06 4.00 15.55
C GLY A 446 -2.61 5.31 14.91
N ARG A 447 -3.12 6.46 15.32
CA ARG A 447 -2.69 7.79 14.82
C ARG A 447 -1.26 8.15 15.23
N TYR A 448 -0.71 7.46 16.23
CA TYR A 448 0.68 7.48 16.69
C TYR A 448 1.32 8.88 16.68
N ASP A 449 2.42 9.07 15.93
CA ASP A 449 3.22 10.31 15.88
C ASP A 449 2.52 11.49 15.18
N THR A 450 1.37 11.29 14.56
CA THR A 450 0.55 12.37 14.01
C THR A 450 -0.22 13.15 15.08
N VAL A 451 -0.40 12.55 16.27
CA VAL A 451 -1.16 13.11 17.40
C VAL A 451 -0.32 13.15 18.67
N TYR A 452 0.42 12.08 18.98
CA TYR A 452 1.03 11.92 20.29
C TYR A 452 2.42 12.55 20.35
N PRO A 453 2.68 13.42 21.36
CA PRO A 453 4.03 13.92 21.61
C PRO A 453 5.00 12.76 21.94
N PRO A 454 6.30 12.90 21.62
CA PRO A 454 7.31 11.86 21.91
C PRO A 454 7.27 11.34 23.34
N LYS A 455 7.04 12.23 24.32
CA LYS A 455 6.94 11.85 25.73
C LYS A 455 5.84 10.81 26.01
N VAL A 456 4.68 10.89 25.34
CA VAL A 456 3.58 9.92 25.52
C VAL A 456 4.03 8.54 25.04
N ILE A 457 4.73 8.51 23.91
CA ILE A 457 5.28 7.28 23.31
C ILE A 457 6.37 6.69 24.21
N ASP A 458 7.30 7.54 24.71
CA ASP A 458 8.38 7.15 25.62
C ASP A 458 7.86 6.60 26.96
N ASP A 459 6.76 7.12 27.47
CA ASP A 459 6.12 6.61 28.68
C ASP A 459 5.37 5.30 28.42
N TYR A 460 4.83 5.11 27.19
CA TYR A 460 4.02 3.95 26.81
C TYR A 460 4.85 2.71 26.48
N LEU A 461 5.91 2.84 25.70
CA LEU A 461 6.70 1.69 25.22
C LEU A 461 7.29 0.84 26.35
N PRO A 462 7.87 1.39 27.43
CA PRO A 462 8.34 0.58 28.55
C PRO A 462 7.23 -0.23 29.24
N PHE A 463 5.99 0.28 29.25
CA PHE A 463 4.85 -0.44 29.81
C PHE A 463 4.48 -1.66 28.98
N THR A 464 4.35 -1.50 27.66
CA THR A 464 4.02 -2.61 26.77
C THR A 464 5.12 -3.66 26.68
N ASN A 465 6.38 -3.24 26.80
CA ASN A 465 7.54 -4.13 26.84
C ASN A 465 7.72 -4.84 28.21
N GLY A 466 6.94 -4.47 29.23
CA GLY A 466 7.07 -5.06 30.58
C GLY A 466 8.30 -4.59 31.36
N GLU A 467 8.89 -3.47 30.98
CA GLU A 467 10.04 -2.90 31.63
C GLU A 467 9.66 -2.26 32.99
N ALA A 468 10.52 -2.36 33.99
CA ALA A 468 10.24 -1.80 35.33
C ALA A 468 9.92 -0.29 35.29
N ALA A 469 10.53 0.46 34.36
CA ALA A 469 10.27 1.88 34.14
C ALA A 469 8.81 2.15 33.69
N GLY A 470 8.17 1.19 33.02
CA GLY A 470 6.80 1.29 32.54
C GLY A 470 5.75 1.41 33.65
N LYS A 471 6.06 1.02 34.89
CA LYS A 471 5.15 1.22 36.04
C LYS A 471 4.79 2.69 36.27
N LYS A 472 5.64 3.63 35.86
CA LYS A 472 5.40 5.07 36.01
C LYS A 472 4.13 5.54 35.29
N ILE A 473 3.78 4.91 34.17
CA ILE A 473 2.56 5.28 33.41
C ILE A 473 1.31 5.09 34.29
N LEU A 474 1.24 4.01 35.08
CA LEU A 474 0.11 3.68 35.95
C LEU A 474 -0.14 4.71 37.06
N VAL A 475 0.85 5.54 37.38
CA VAL A 475 0.79 6.56 38.42
C VAL A 475 0.70 7.97 37.86
N ASN A 476 1.41 8.24 36.76
CA ASN A 476 1.57 9.60 36.23
C ASN A 476 0.37 10.10 35.44
N TYR A 477 -0.54 9.21 35.04
CA TYR A 477 -1.71 9.55 34.22
C TYR A 477 -3.02 9.14 34.88
N PRO A 478 -4.12 9.84 34.61
CA PRO A 478 -5.42 9.60 35.25
C PRO A 478 -6.17 8.44 34.56
N HIS A 479 -5.66 7.22 34.67
CA HIS A 479 -6.38 6.04 34.16
C HIS A 479 -7.50 5.64 35.12
N ASP A 480 -8.67 5.30 34.57
CA ASP A 480 -9.77 4.64 35.28
C ASP A 480 -9.69 3.12 35.09
N PHE A 481 -9.25 2.70 33.89
CA PHE A 481 -9.15 1.30 33.49
C PHE A 481 -7.81 1.01 32.83
N VAL A 482 -7.34 -0.23 32.98
CA VAL A 482 -6.21 -0.80 32.25
C VAL A 482 -6.65 -2.09 31.59
N LEU A 483 -6.52 -2.14 30.26
CA LEU A 483 -6.93 -3.25 29.41
C LEU A 483 -5.70 -3.83 28.73
N VAL A 484 -5.27 -5.01 29.14
CA VAL A 484 -4.04 -5.67 28.69
C VAL A 484 -4.31 -7.09 28.20
N GLY A 485 -3.36 -7.69 27.50
CA GLY A 485 -3.40 -9.08 27.09
C GLY A 485 -3.37 -10.05 28.27
N GLN A 486 -3.28 -11.32 27.94
CA GLN A 486 -3.27 -12.43 28.93
C GLN A 486 -1.98 -12.48 29.77
N LYS A 487 -1.88 -13.47 30.67
CA LYS A 487 -0.76 -13.68 31.62
C LYS A 487 0.65 -13.65 30.98
N ASN A 488 0.76 -13.96 29.70
CA ASN A 488 2.02 -13.91 28.98
C ASN A 488 2.36 -12.50 28.49
N ASP A 489 1.39 -11.58 28.49
CA ASP A 489 1.60 -10.19 28.11
C ASP A 489 2.56 -9.52 29.10
N PRO A 490 3.60 -8.87 28.62
CA PRO A 490 4.54 -8.14 29.47
C PRO A 490 3.87 -7.06 30.33
N ALA A 491 2.91 -6.31 29.78
CA ALA A 491 2.17 -5.27 30.49
C ALA A 491 1.28 -5.86 31.62
N TYR A 492 0.69 -7.06 31.41
CA TYR A 492 -0.06 -7.75 32.48
C TYR A 492 0.80 -7.97 33.73
N LYS A 493 2.07 -8.37 33.57
CA LYS A 493 2.98 -8.62 34.70
C LYS A 493 3.28 -7.36 35.51
N LEU A 494 3.25 -6.19 34.86
CA LEU A 494 3.44 -4.92 35.57
C LEU A 494 2.21 -4.49 36.35
N ILE A 495 1.01 -4.61 35.76
CA ILE A 495 -0.22 -4.15 36.39
C ILE A 495 -0.64 -5.06 37.55
N VAL A 496 -0.52 -6.38 37.40
CA VAL A 496 -0.92 -7.34 38.44
C VAL A 496 -0.11 -7.20 39.73
N ALA A 497 1.14 -6.72 39.62
CA ALA A 497 2.03 -6.48 40.75
C ALA A 497 1.88 -5.05 41.33
N GLN A 498 1.05 -4.19 40.75
CA GLN A 498 0.89 -2.80 41.13
C GLN A 498 -0.29 -2.63 42.11
N PRO A 499 -0.09 -2.08 43.32
CA PRO A 499 -1.17 -1.73 44.23
C PRO A 499 -2.14 -0.72 43.61
N GLY A 500 -3.38 -0.71 44.05
CA GLY A 500 -4.39 0.26 43.62
C GLY A 500 -5.18 -0.17 42.38
N TRP A 501 -5.01 -1.42 41.94
CA TRP A 501 -5.72 -1.96 40.78
C TRP A 501 -6.38 -3.29 41.11
N LYS A 502 -7.64 -3.47 40.69
CA LYS A 502 -8.40 -4.69 40.85
C LYS A 502 -8.83 -5.25 39.50
N GLN A 503 -8.57 -6.53 39.27
CA GLN A 503 -9.12 -7.23 38.12
C GLN A 503 -10.64 -7.32 38.25
N ILE A 504 -11.39 -6.87 37.24
CA ILE A 504 -12.85 -6.93 37.20
C ILE A 504 -13.38 -7.85 36.10
N TYR A 505 -12.60 -8.07 35.02
CA TYR A 505 -12.96 -8.97 33.93
C TYR A 505 -11.73 -9.70 33.38
N ARG A 506 -11.94 -10.91 32.91
CA ARG A 506 -10.93 -11.72 32.22
C ARG A 506 -11.60 -12.68 31.25
N ASP A 507 -11.02 -12.81 30.05
CA ASP A 507 -11.29 -13.90 29.08
C ASP A 507 -9.97 -14.44 28.50
N ASP A 508 -10.03 -15.26 27.45
CA ASP A 508 -8.82 -15.83 26.84
C ASP A 508 -8.03 -14.83 25.98
N SER A 509 -8.57 -13.64 25.69
CA SER A 509 -7.92 -12.59 24.89
C SER A 509 -7.29 -11.52 25.77
N CYS A 510 -8.00 -11.08 26.83
CA CYS A 510 -7.60 -9.89 27.60
C CYS A 510 -7.99 -9.96 29.08
N VAL A 511 -7.45 -9.00 29.83
CA VAL A 511 -7.78 -8.76 31.24
C VAL A 511 -8.05 -7.27 31.44
N LEU A 512 -9.18 -6.94 32.10
CA LEU A 512 -9.55 -5.57 32.44
C LEU A 512 -9.36 -5.34 33.95
N PHE A 513 -8.60 -4.30 34.26
CA PHE A 513 -8.41 -3.80 35.63
C PHE A 513 -9.11 -2.45 35.79
N ALA A 514 -9.69 -2.23 36.98
CA ALA A 514 -10.22 -0.93 37.40
C ALA A 514 -9.42 -0.42 38.59
N ARG A 515 -9.37 0.90 38.79
CA ARG A 515 -8.83 1.46 40.03
C ARG A 515 -9.63 0.95 41.22
N ASP A 516 -8.97 0.51 42.27
CA ASP A 516 -9.59 -0.06 43.48
C ASP A 516 -10.49 0.95 44.20
N THR A 517 -10.23 2.25 44.05
CA THR A 517 -11.03 3.36 44.60
C THR A 517 -12.31 3.62 43.77
N SER A 518 -12.44 3.06 42.57
CA SER A 518 -13.59 3.29 41.70
C SER A 518 -14.82 2.45 42.06
N ALA A 519 -16.01 2.90 41.64
CA ALA A 519 -17.22 2.12 41.76
C ALA A 519 -17.13 0.79 41.00
N ALA A 520 -16.42 0.76 39.87
CA ALA A 520 -16.20 -0.43 39.06
C ALA A 520 -15.46 -1.54 39.82
N ALA A 521 -14.56 -1.20 40.73
CA ALA A 521 -13.83 -2.17 41.56
C ALA A 521 -14.73 -2.92 42.57
N LYS A 522 -15.96 -2.44 42.82
CA LYS A 522 -16.93 -3.12 43.66
C LYS A 522 -17.64 -4.28 42.96
N LEU A 523 -17.54 -4.33 41.63
CA LEU A 523 -18.09 -5.43 40.84
C LEU A 523 -17.36 -6.73 41.17
N ALA A 524 -18.11 -7.84 41.16
CA ALA A 524 -17.51 -9.16 41.30
C ALA A 524 -16.63 -9.46 40.05
N PRO A 525 -15.42 -9.98 40.25
CA PRO A 525 -14.58 -10.38 39.13
C PRO A 525 -15.26 -11.46 38.27
N VAL A 526 -15.31 -11.25 36.98
CA VAL A 526 -15.89 -12.19 36.01
C VAL A 526 -14.77 -12.82 35.18
N THR A 527 -14.83 -14.14 35.02
CA THR A 527 -13.95 -14.90 34.12
C THR A 527 -14.86 -15.65 33.12
N VAL A 528 -14.63 -15.38 31.83
CA VAL A 528 -15.44 -15.95 30.73
C VAL A 528 -14.56 -16.85 29.86
N SER A 529 -15.14 -17.93 29.35
CA SER A 529 -14.48 -18.83 28.39
C SER A 529 -14.70 -18.31 26.95
N VAL A 530 -13.77 -18.60 26.03
CA VAL A 530 -13.84 -18.22 24.58
C VAL A 530 -15.17 -18.63 23.93
N LYS A 531 -15.77 -19.74 24.35
CA LYS A 531 -17.05 -20.22 23.78
C LYS A 531 -18.21 -19.25 23.98
N ASP A 532 -18.10 -18.36 24.96
CA ASP A 532 -19.14 -17.43 25.36
C ASP A 532 -18.83 -15.98 24.94
N THR A 533 -17.70 -15.76 24.24
CA THR A 533 -17.31 -14.44 23.76
C THR A 533 -18.01 -14.13 22.44
N PRO A 534 -18.59 -12.92 22.24
CA PRO A 534 -19.21 -12.54 20.98
C PRO A 534 -18.22 -12.63 19.80
N ALA A 535 -18.73 -13.03 18.63
CA ALA A 535 -17.91 -13.09 17.43
C ALA A 535 -17.31 -11.71 17.07
N ASN A 536 -16.01 -11.67 16.85
CA ASN A 536 -15.31 -10.45 16.49
C ASN A 536 -15.50 -10.14 15.00
N SER A 537 -16.21 -9.08 14.69
CA SER A 537 -16.41 -8.63 13.31
C SER A 537 -16.59 -7.14 13.23
N PHE A 538 -16.05 -6.55 12.19
CA PHE A 538 -16.38 -5.18 11.79
C PHE A 538 -17.81 -5.20 11.21
N PRO A 539 -18.73 -4.36 11.71
CA PRO A 539 -20.16 -4.41 11.41
C PRO A 539 -20.51 -4.01 9.99
#